data_fad660f6ced7aa91c213fa55a51353c2
#
_entry.id   fad660f6ced7aa91c213fa55a51353c2
#
_cell.length_a   1.000
_cell.length_b   1.000
_cell.length_c   1.000
_cell.angle_alpha   90.00
_cell.angle_beta   90.00
_cell.angle_gamma   90.00
#
_symmetry.space_group_name_H-M   'P 1'
#
loop_
_entity.id
_entity.type
_entity.pdbx_description
1 polymer ?
#
loop_
_entity_poly.entity_id
_entity_poly.type
_entity_poly.pdbx_seq_one_letter_code
_entity_poly.pdbx_strand_id
1 'polypeptide(L)'
;MVFYVVYRTSKECGGKGLISKRLESLGCKRVCGSFWEISERKINEVLRIVGENKAILLKRTREIRRPQYDDKGNIVELGSLVVLAYNPENNGNAKIKWLLARAPYIRLCRSVYAFPQNSGRYGRGDIFGLSNLITAIREHDKDAKVFSRMVVVNSSETMDFLVERVRLRIRRRAEKILDGYKSLMNAFLAGQIEKKQLIEKERRLYDEFKHLRRLAIYYEKWLKTDLVRETMKVYSAMRKVKI
;
A
#
# COMPACT_ATOMS: atom_id res chain seq x y z
N MET A 1 21.08 17.36 5.25
CA MET A 1 19.65 16.93 5.27
C MET A 1 19.62 15.41 5.22
N VAL A 2 18.60 14.75 5.85
CA VAL A 2 18.49 13.29 5.89
C VAL A 2 17.49 12.85 4.82
N PHE A 3 17.90 11.89 4.01
CA PHE A 3 17.08 11.24 2.99
C PHE A 3 16.96 9.74 3.30
N TYR A 4 16.02 9.13 2.66
CA TYR A 4 15.81 7.68 2.77
C TYR A 4 15.61 7.10 1.37
N VAL A 5 16.18 5.93 1.13
CA VAL A 5 15.95 5.17 -0.10
C VAL A 5 15.28 3.86 0.21
N VAL A 6 14.25 3.56 -0.57
CA VAL A 6 13.57 2.26 -0.57
C VAL A 6 13.74 1.65 -1.95
N TYR A 7 14.12 0.39 -2.05
CA TYR A 7 14.24 -0.30 -3.32
C TYR A 7 13.61 -1.70 -3.29
N ARG A 8 13.36 -2.23 -4.47
CA ARG A 8 12.85 -3.59 -4.66
C ARG A 8 13.83 -4.37 -5.49
N THR A 9 14.33 -5.44 -4.94
CA THR A 9 15.09 -6.40 -5.75
C THR A 9 14.14 -7.14 -6.69
N SER A 10 14.41 -7.09 -7.99
CA SER A 10 13.77 -7.98 -8.95
C SER A 10 14.21 -9.42 -8.68
N LYS A 11 13.39 -10.41 -9.06
CA LYS A 11 13.77 -11.82 -8.95
C LYS A 11 14.95 -12.17 -9.86
N GLU A 12 15.11 -11.43 -10.93
CA GLU A 12 16.11 -11.61 -11.99
C GLU A 12 17.50 -11.05 -11.62
N CYS A 13 17.54 -9.99 -10.81
CA CYS A 13 18.80 -9.45 -10.31
C CYS A 13 19.28 -10.24 -9.09
N GLY A 14 20.05 -11.28 -9.29
CA GLY A 14 20.60 -12.19 -8.27
C GLY A 14 21.47 -11.59 -7.16
N GLY A 15 21.42 -10.28 -6.92
CA GLY A 15 22.38 -9.54 -6.09
C GLY A 15 21.85 -8.98 -4.76
N LYS A 16 20.82 -9.59 -4.14
CA LYS A 16 20.22 -9.01 -2.89
C LYS A 16 21.25 -8.70 -1.79
N GLY A 17 22.23 -9.57 -1.59
CA GLY A 17 23.30 -9.38 -0.59
C GLY A 17 24.33 -8.32 -1.00
N LEU A 18 24.57 -8.18 -2.29
CA LEU A 18 25.59 -7.27 -2.83
C LEU A 18 25.19 -5.81 -2.66
N ILE A 19 23.92 -5.46 -2.95
CA ILE A 19 23.42 -4.09 -2.78
C ILE A 19 23.53 -3.67 -1.31
N SER A 20 23.07 -4.52 -0.39
CA SER A 20 23.15 -4.21 1.05
C SER A 20 24.59 -3.98 1.50
N LYS A 21 25.52 -4.86 1.13
CA LYS A 21 26.95 -4.70 1.46
C LYS A 21 27.55 -3.41 0.92
N ARG A 22 27.23 -3.05 -0.33
CA ARG A 22 27.70 -1.80 -0.94
C ARG A 22 27.12 -0.56 -0.25
N LEU A 23 25.85 -0.58 0.16
CA LEU A 23 25.24 0.52 0.91
C LEU A 23 25.84 0.64 2.32
N GLU A 24 26.15 -0.47 2.97
CA GLU A 24 26.83 -0.50 4.26
C GLU A 24 28.26 0.07 4.13
N SER A 25 29.02 -0.33 3.11
CA SER A 25 30.38 0.21 2.86
C SER A 25 30.40 1.70 2.56
N LEU A 26 29.31 2.23 1.99
CA LEU A 26 29.11 3.68 1.86
C LEU A 26 28.74 4.36 3.19
N GLY A 27 28.60 3.63 4.29
CA GLY A 27 28.15 4.16 5.56
C GLY A 27 26.70 4.64 5.54
N CYS A 28 25.84 4.01 4.74
CA CYS A 28 24.40 4.17 4.82
C CYS A 28 23.85 3.37 6.00
N LYS A 29 22.84 3.89 6.70
CA LYS A 29 22.26 3.23 7.85
C LYS A 29 21.01 2.44 7.46
N ARG A 30 21.03 1.15 7.71
CA ARG A 30 19.87 0.29 7.44
C ARG A 30 18.75 0.57 8.44
N VAL A 31 17.55 0.84 7.93
CA VAL A 31 16.33 1.01 8.74
C VAL A 31 15.62 -0.33 8.91
N CYS A 32 15.25 -0.98 7.81
CA CYS A 32 14.75 -2.36 7.76
C CYS A 32 14.76 -2.87 6.31
N GLY A 33 15.00 -4.15 6.10
CA GLY A 33 14.94 -4.77 4.76
C GLY A 33 15.70 -3.95 3.70
N SER A 34 14.98 -3.46 2.69
CA SER A 34 15.50 -2.60 1.61
C SER A 34 15.22 -1.11 1.85
N PHE A 35 15.14 -0.68 3.09
CA PHE A 35 14.91 0.70 3.49
C PHE A 35 16.12 1.25 4.25
N TRP A 36 16.73 2.32 3.71
CA TRP A 36 18.01 2.86 4.19
C TRP A 36 17.93 4.36 4.39
N GLU A 37 18.57 4.82 5.44
CA GLU A 37 18.85 6.24 5.71
C GLU A 37 20.16 6.61 5.04
N ILE A 38 20.15 7.73 4.30
CA ILE A 38 21.28 8.20 3.51
C ILE A 38 21.49 9.70 3.71
N SER A 39 22.73 10.15 3.56
CA SER A 39 23.04 11.58 3.52
C SER A 39 22.81 12.13 2.11
N GLU A 40 22.50 13.42 2.00
CA GLU A 40 22.27 14.12 0.75
C GLU A 40 23.44 13.95 -0.24
N ARG A 41 24.67 14.02 0.24
CA ARG A 41 25.89 13.89 -0.58
C ARG A 41 26.04 12.52 -1.26
N LYS A 42 25.38 11.48 -0.72
CA LYS A 42 25.48 10.09 -1.22
C LYS A 42 24.34 9.68 -2.15
N ILE A 43 23.36 10.57 -2.41
CA ILE A 43 22.16 10.22 -3.18
C ILE A 43 22.52 9.62 -4.54
N ASN A 44 23.37 10.30 -5.33
CA ASN A 44 23.72 9.87 -6.69
C ASN A 44 24.43 8.51 -6.68
N GLU A 45 25.33 8.28 -5.74
CA GLU A 45 26.07 7.04 -5.61
C GLU A 45 25.14 5.89 -5.18
N VAL A 46 24.27 6.14 -4.21
CA VAL A 46 23.24 5.18 -3.77
C VAL A 46 22.29 4.82 -4.91
N LEU A 47 21.82 5.80 -5.68
CA LEU A 47 20.95 5.54 -6.83
C LEU A 47 21.65 4.71 -7.91
N ARG A 48 22.96 4.93 -8.13
CA ARG A 48 23.78 4.11 -9.03
C ARG A 48 23.92 2.65 -8.54
N ILE A 49 24.14 2.46 -7.23
CA ILE A 49 24.25 1.11 -6.63
C ILE A 49 22.93 0.36 -6.70
N VAL A 50 21.82 1.04 -6.41
CA VAL A 50 20.48 0.45 -6.47
C VAL A 50 20.08 0.16 -7.90
N GLY A 51 20.52 0.99 -8.87
CA GLY A 51 20.33 0.79 -10.31
C GLY A 51 18.86 0.56 -10.68
N GLU A 52 18.59 -0.50 -11.46
CA GLU A 52 17.27 -0.85 -11.99
C GLU A 52 16.26 -1.34 -10.94
N ASN A 53 16.64 -1.41 -9.67
CA ASN A 53 15.78 -1.94 -8.59
C ASN A 53 14.68 -0.98 -8.11
N LYS A 54 14.23 -0.08 -9.00
CA LYS A 54 13.12 0.86 -8.76
C LYS A 54 13.25 1.57 -7.41
N ALA A 55 14.32 2.35 -7.29
CA ALA A 55 14.58 3.16 -6.11
C ALA A 55 13.50 4.21 -5.90
N ILE A 56 13.03 4.34 -4.68
CA ILE A 56 12.12 5.40 -4.25
C ILE A 56 12.86 6.22 -3.21
N LEU A 57 13.11 7.49 -3.54
CA LEU A 57 13.75 8.42 -2.66
C LEU A 57 12.70 9.16 -1.81
N LEU A 58 12.93 9.18 -0.49
CA LEU A 58 12.06 9.84 0.46
C LEU A 58 12.84 10.90 1.22
N LYS A 59 12.16 12.01 1.52
CA LYS A 59 12.71 13.12 2.31
C LYS A 59 11.74 13.47 3.43
N ARG A 60 12.24 13.76 4.62
CA ARG A 60 11.42 14.30 5.70
C ARG A 60 11.29 15.82 5.55
N THR A 61 10.05 16.32 5.62
CA THR A 61 9.77 17.77 5.56
C THR A 61 9.41 18.32 6.94
N ARG A 62 9.51 19.64 7.10
CA ARG A 62 9.06 20.33 8.32
C ARG A 62 7.55 20.46 8.37
N GLU A 63 6.94 20.73 7.23
CA GLU A 63 5.50 20.97 7.08
C GLU A 63 4.79 19.79 6.43
N ILE A 64 3.49 19.70 6.68
CA ILE A 64 2.61 18.74 6.00
C ILE A 64 2.24 19.32 4.65
N ARG A 65 2.66 18.63 3.58
CA ARG A 65 2.35 18.99 2.20
C ARG A 65 1.08 18.30 1.73
N ARG A 66 0.32 19.00 0.90
CA ARG A 66 -0.83 18.42 0.19
C ARG A 66 -0.37 17.75 -1.09
N PRO A 67 -1.13 16.76 -1.61
CA PRO A 67 -0.90 16.24 -2.94
C PRO A 67 -0.95 17.35 -3.99
N GLN A 68 -0.10 17.27 -5.00
CA GLN A 68 -0.07 18.20 -6.14
C GLN A 68 -0.38 17.45 -7.43
N TYR A 69 -1.01 18.15 -8.35
CA TYR A 69 -1.47 17.61 -9.63
C TYR A 69 -1.02 18.55 -10.75
N ASP A 70 -0.75 18.01 -11.93
CA ASP A 70 -0.51 18.78 -13.14
C ASP A 70 -1.83 19.33 -13.71
N ASP A 71 -1.73 20.12 -14.79
CA ASP A 71 -2.89 20.73 -15.47
C ASP A 71 -3.82 19.67 -16.10
N LYS A 72 -3.33 18.45 -16.33
CA LYS A 72 -4.11 17.31 -16.82
C LYS A 72 -4.75 16.50 -15.70
N GLY A 73 -4.51 16.88 -14.45
CA GLY A 73 -5.02 16.20 -13.25
C GLY A 73 -4.20 14.98 -12.82
N ASN A 74 -3.05 14.69 -13.43
CA ASN A 74 -2.17 13.62 -12.98
C ASN A 74 -1.44 14.02 -11.70
N ILE A 75 -1.18 13.07 -10.84
CA ILE A 75 -0.50 13.33 -9.58
C ILE A 75 1.02 13.53 -9.82
N VAL A 76 1.54 14.65 -9.37
CA VAL A 76 2.98 15.00 -9.44
C VAL A 76 3.65 14.81 -8.08
N GLU A 77 2.93 15.07 -6.98
CA GLU A 77 3.42 14.85 -5.62
C GLU A 77 2.33 14.18 -4.76
N LEU A 78 2.67 13.09 -4.08
CA LEU A 78 1.73 12.37 -3.21
C LEU A 78 1.33 13.15 -1.95
N GLY A 79 1.99 14.27 -1.69
CA GLY A 79 1.91 14.98 -0.43
C GLY A 79 2.68 14.27 0.68
N SER A 80 2.47 14.71 1.91
CA SER A 80 3.11 14.11 3.08
C SER A 80 2.55 12.73 3.39
N LEU A 81 3.46 11.82 3.74
CA LEU A 81 3.17 10.42 4.04
C LEU A 81 3.61 10.08 5.48
N VAL A 82 2.89 9.19 6.09
CA VAL A 82 3.37 8.41 7.25
C VAL A 82 3.95 7.11 6.71
N VAL A 83 5.24 6.92 6.87
CA VAL A 83 5.95 5.71 6.44
C VAL A 83 6.13 4.80 7.63
N LEU A 84 5.59 3.61 7.54
CA LEU A 84 5.71 2.55 8.53
C LEU A 84 6.65 1.48 8.02
N ALA A 85 7.70 1.21 8.77
CA ALA A 85 8.66 0.15 8.53
C ALA A 85 8.57 -0.87 9.67
N TYR A 86 8.21 -2.12 9.35
CA TYR A 86 8.18 -3.21 10.30
C TYR A 86 8.58 -4.53 9.64
N ASN A 87 9.10 -5.45 10.43
CA ASN A 87 9.54 -6.75 9.92
C ASN A 87 8.45 -7.79 10.19
N PRO A 88 7.64 -8.18 9.18
CA PRO A 88 6.65 -9.22 9.38
C PRO A 88 7.38 -10.55 9.54
N GLU A 89 7.45 -11.07 10.73
CA GLU A 89 7.84 -12.46 10.95
C GLU A 89 6.89 -13.41 10.20
N ASN A 90 7.36 -14.61 9.89
CA ASN A 90 6.83 -15.50 8.86
C ASN A 90 5.32 -15.80 8.89
N ASN A 91 4.60 -15.49 9.97
CA ASN A 91 3.15 -15.70 10.08
C ASN A 91 2.38 -14.48 10.57
N GLY A 92 2.75 -13.28 10.11
CA GLY A 92 2.22 -12.00 10.53
C GLY A 92 0.78 -12.04 11.09
N ASN A 93 0.64 -11.48 12.27
CA ASN A 93 -0.60 -11.42 13.05
C ASN A 93 -1.83 -11.15 12.16
N ALA A 94 -2.86 -11.99 12.26
CA ALA A 94 -4.08 -11.89 11.47
C ALA A 94 -4.76 -10.51 11.64
N LYS A 95 -4.70 -9.93 12.86
CA LYS A 95 -5.18 -8.58 13.16
C LYS A 95 -4.46 -7.52 12.33
N ILE A 96 -3.11 -7.60 12.22
CA ILE A 96 -2.31 -6.65 11.42
C ILE A 96 -2.65 -6.80 9.93
N LYS A 97 -2.74 -8.04 9.42
CA LYS A 97 -3.14 -8.30 8.01
C LYS A 97 -4.53 -7.72 7.71
N TRP A 98 -5.47 -7.90 8.64
CA TRP A 98 -6.84 -7.39 8.52
C TRP A 98 -6.88 -5.85 8.52
N LEU A 99 -6.14 -5.19 9.45
CA LEU A 99 -6.04 -3.73 9.50
C LEU A 99 -5.37 -3.17 8.24
N LEU A 100 -4.24 -3.76 7.80
CA LEU A 100 -3.58 -3.38 6.55
C LEU A 100 -4.50 -3.54 5.34
N ALA A 101 -5.29 -4.61 5.28
CA ALA A 101 -6.22 -4.80 4.16
C ALA A 101 -7.23 -3.65 4.06
N ARG A 102 -7.58 -3.01 5.16
CA ARG A 102 -8.58 -1.94 5.26
C ARG A 102 -8.01 -0.53 5.15
N ALA A 103 -6.70 -0.35 5.35
CA ALA A 103 -6.05 0.94 5.30
C ALA A 103 -5.61 1.34 3.89
N PRO A 104 -5.69 2.64 3.52
CA PRO A 104 -5.14 3.15 2.27
C PRO A 104 -3.63 3.29 2.42
N TYR A 105 -2.87 2.42 1.77
CA TYR A 105 -1.42 2.50 1.74
C TYR A 105 -0.85 2.24 0.36
N ILE A 106 0.33 2.77 0.12
CA ILE A 106 1.22 2.37 -0.98
C ILE A 106 2.33 1.51 -0.37
N ARG A 107 2.47 0.27 -0.84
CA ARG A 107 3.55 -0.60 -0.38
C ARG A 107 4.82 -0.28 -1.14
N LEU A 108 5.80 0.33 -0.48
CA LEU A 108 7.07 0.71 -1.09
C LEU A 108 7.98 -0.51 -1.32
N CYS A 109 8.16 -1.35 -0.30
CA CYS A 109 8.82 -2.67 -0.41
C CYS A 109 8.15 -3.69 0.52
N ARG A 110 8.77 -4.86 0.75
CA ARG A 110 8.16 -5.96 1.53
C ARG A 110 7.73 -5.55 2.93
N SER A 111 8.50 -4.69 3.60
CA SER A 111 8.34 -4.30 5.00
C SER A 111 8.04 -2.81 5.20
N VAL A 112 7.75 -2.06 4.11
CA VAL A 112 7.58 -0.60 4.18
C VAL A 112 6.28 -0.19 3.50
N TYR A 113 5.45 0.51 4.28
CA TYR A 113 4.12 0.96 3.89
C TYR A 113 4.03 2.48 4.07
N ALA A 114 3.58 3.17 3.03
CA ALA A 114 3.37 4.61 3.04
C ALA A 114 1.86 4.91 3.08
N PHE A 115 1.42 5.64 4.08
CA PHE A 115 0.04 6.08 4.26
C PHE A 115 -0.05 7.57 4.01
N PRO A 116 -1.12 8.09 3.39
CA PRO A 116 -1.31 9.51 3.23
C PRO A 116 -1.44 10.16 4.61
N GLN A 117 -0.64 11.19 4.84
CA GLN A 117 -0.73 12.00 6.04
C GLN A 117 -1.73 13.12 5.81
N ASN A 118 -3.00 12.87 6.07
CA ASN A 118 -4.02 13.88 5.95
C ASN A 118 -3.96 14.87 7.11
N SER A 119 -3.89 16.14 6.77
CA SER A 119 -4.26 17.20 7.69
C SER A 119 -5.79 17.14 7.89
N GLY A 120 -6.26 16.42 8.86
CA GLY A 120 -7.56 16.50 9.54
C GLY A 120 -8.88 16.92 8.84
N ARG A 121 -8.86 17.30 7.56
CA ARG A 121 -10.02 17.90 6.87
C ARG A 121 -10.95 16.93 6.13
N TYR A 122 -10.60 15.65 6.02
CA TYR A 122 -11.56 14.64 5.56
C TYR A 122 -12.33 14.09 6.76
N GLY A 123 -13.11 14.96 7.36
CA GLY A 123 -14.15 14.78 8.35
C GLY A 123 -14.07 13.52 9.23
N ARG A 124 -14.04 13.72 10.54
CA ARG A 124 -14.28 12.74 11.59
C ARG A 124 -13.30 11.57 11.68
N GLY A 125 -12.15 11.78 12.33
CA GLY A 125 -11.39 10.70 12.91
C GLY A 125 -10.54 9.88 11.92
N ASP A 126 -9.83 8.93 12.45
CA ASP A 126 -9.03 7.93 11.74
C ASP A 126 -9.98 6.90 11.07
N ILE A 127 -10.61 7.31 9.95
CA ILE A 127 -11.62 6.50 9.22
C ILE A 127 -11.10 5.10 8.88
N PHE A 128 -9.80 4.94 8.74
CA PHE A 128 -9.16 3.69 8.35
C PHE A 128 -8.41 2.99 9.48
N GLY A 129 -8.47 3.52 10.71
CA GLY A 129 -7.85 2.90 11.88
C GLY A 129 -6.32 2.86 11.81
N LEU A 130 -5.67 3.88 11.23
CA LEU A 130 -4.20 3.93 11.11
C LEU A 130 -3.53 3.93 12.48
N SER A 131 -4.10 4.63 13.45
CA SER A 131 -3.62 4.64 14.83
C SER A 131 -3.65 3.24 15.43
N ASN A 132 -4.78 2.53 15.28
CA ASN A 132 -4.93 1.15 15.73
C ASN A 132 -3.98 0.19 15.03
N LEU A 133 -3.73 0.40 13.72
CA LEU A 133 -2.76 -0.38 12.97
C LEU A 133 -1.33 -0.16 13.51
N ILE A 134 -0.93 1.09 13.74
CA ILE A 134 0.39 1.43 14.28
C ILE A 134 0.57 0.82 15.68
N THR A 135 -0.45 0.92 16.54
CA THR A 135 -0.43 0.33 17.88
C THR A 135 -0.28 -1.19 17.80
N ALA A 136 -1.13 -1.87 17.02
CA ALA A 136 -1.06 -3.32 16.85
C ALA A 136 0.29 -3.80 16.29
N ILE A 137 0.91 -3.02 15.40
CA ILE A 137 2.24 -3.35 14.87
C ILE A 137 3.31 -3.18 15.94
N ARG A 138 3.28 -2.10 16.74
CA ARG A 138 4.25 -1.87 17.81
C ARG A 138 4.15 -2.90 18.93
N GLU A 139 2.95 -3.39 19.22
CA GLU A 139 2.72 -4.49 20.16
C GLU A 139 3.39 -5.79 19.68
N HIS A 140 3.42 -6.01 18.36
CA HIS A 140 3.96 -7.23 17.75
C HIS A 140 5.45 -7.12 17.37
N ASP A 141 5.89 -5.96 16.94
CA ASP A 141 7.27 -5.66 16.53
C ASP A 141 7.74 -4.38 17.25
N LYS A 142 8.51 -4.56 18.32
CA LYS A 142 9.06 -3.45 19.11
C LYS A 142 10.03 -2.57 18.32
N ASP A 143 10.64 -3.12 17.26
CA ASP A 143 11.58 -2.41 16.38
C ASP A 143 10.87 -1.70 15.23
N ALA A 144 9.56 -1.75 15.16
CA ALA A 144 8.78 -1.05 14.15
C ALA A 144 9.00 0.46 14.22
N LYS A 145 9.35 1.06 13.08
CA LYS A 145 9.65 2.50 12.96
C LYS A 145 8.57 3.22 12.19
N VAL A 146 8.18 4.36 12.69
CA VAL A 146 7.17 5.24 12.08
C VAL A 146 7.79 6.59 11.78
N PHE A 147 7.74 6.99 10.51
CA PHE A 147 8.25 8.27 10.03
C PHE A 147 7.08 9.12 9.52
N SER A 148 6.87 10.25 10.14
CA SER A 148 5.86 11.24 9.71
C SER A 148 6.47 12.29 8.78
N ARG A 149 5.63 12.95 8.01
CA ARG A 149 6.00 14.06 7.11
C ARG A 149 7.03 13.65 6.06
N MET A 150 6.92 12.43 5.56
CA MET A 150 7.76 11.94 4.48
C MET A 150 7.15 12.33 3.13
N VAL A 151 7.97 12.79 2.20
CA VAL A 151 7.58 13.05 0.81
C VAL A 151 8.43 12.22 -0.14
N VAL A 152 7.84 11.80 -1.25
CA VAL A 152 8.58 11.14 -2.34
C VAL A 152 9.24 12.21 -3.19
N VAL A 153 10.53 12.07 -3.46
CA VAL A 153 11.35 13.06 -4.19
C VAL A 153 11.86 12.45 -5.49
N ASN A 154 11.01 11.80 -6.24
CA ASN A 154 11.38 11.16 -7.49
C ASN A 154 10.68 11.81 -8.69
N SER A 155 11.06 11.30 -9.88
CA SER A 155 10.46 11.67 -11.16
C SER A 155 8.99 11.27 -11.30
N SER A 156 8.30 11.78 -12.33
CA SER A 156 6.95 11.37 -12.73
C SER A 156 6.81 9.85 -12.91
N GLU A 157 7.82 9.19 -13.47
CA GLU A 157 7.83 7.72 -13.63
C GLU A 157 7.69 6.97 -12.32
N THR A 158 8.28 7.48 -11.24
CA THR A 158 8.11 6.89 -9.91
C THR A 158 6.67 7.08 -9.41
N MET A 159 6.06 8.23 -9.68
CA MET A 159 4.65 8.46 -9.33
C MET A 159 3.74 7.51 -10.07
N ASP A 160 3.91 7.37 -11.39
CA ASP A 160 3.15 6.44 -12.22
C ASP A 160 3.29 5.00 -11.73
N PHE A 161 4.51 4.59 -11.41
CA PHE A 161 4.77 3.27 -10.83
C PHE A 161 4.03 3.06 -9.50
N LEU A 162 4.01 4.04 -8.60
CA LEU A 162 3.32 3.94 -7.31
C LEU A 162 1.80 3.92 -7.49
N VAL A 163 1.27 4.72 -8.40
CA VAL A 163 -0.15 4.76 -8.76
C VAL A 163 -0.59 3.41 -9.35
N GLU A 164 0.17 2.87 -10.31
CA GLU A 164 -0.14 1.58 -10.92
C GLU A 164 -0.16 0.43 -9.90
N ARG A 165 0.68 0.47 -8.89
CA ARG A 165 0.65 -0.50 -7.79
C ARG A 165 -0.62 -0.45 -6.97
N VAL A 166 -1.16 0.75 -6.74
CA VAL A 166 -2.46 0.91 -6.09
C VAL A 166 -3.56 0.35 -6.97
N ARG A 167 -3.53 0.66 -8.28
CA ARG A 167 -4.48 0.15 -9.27
C ARG A 167 -4.49 -1.38 -9.30
N LEU A 168 -3.33 -2.01 -9.42
CA LEU A 168 -3.19 -3.46 -9.39
C LEU A 168 -3.68 -4.09 -8.06
N ARG A 169 -3.47 -3.42 -6.94
CA ARG A 169 -3.98 -3.88 -5.65
C ARG A 169 -5.51 -3.89 -5.61
N ILE A 170 -6.15 -2.81 -6.06
CA ILE A 170 -7.63 -2.71 -6.10
C ILE A 170 -8.19 -3.76 -7.06
N ARG A 171 -7.62 -3.87 -8.27
CA ARG A 171 -8.05 -4.86 -9.28
C ARG A 171 -7.98 -6.29 -8.75
N ARG A 172 -6.84 -6.72 -8.22
CA ARG A 172 -6.67 -8.08 -7.65
C ARG A 172 -7.65 -8.38 -6.53
N ARG A 173 -7.97 -7.38 -5.71
CA ARG A 173 -8.98 -7.57 -4.65
C ARG A 173 -10.39 -7.65 -5.21
N ALA A 174 -10.71 -6.86 -6.22
CA ALA A 174 -11.99 -6.94 -6.91
C ALA A 174 -12.18 -8.32 -7.56
N GLU A 175 -11.16 -8.82 -8.28
CA GLU A 175 -11.13 -10.15 -8.87
C GLU A 175 -11.34 -11.24 -7.81
N LYS A 176 -10.62 -11.17 -6.68
CA LYS A 176 -10.77 -12.15 -5.59
C LYS A 176 -12.20 -12.18 -5.02
N ILE A 177 -12.85 -11.03 -4.85
CA ILE A 177 -14.24 -10.96 -4.38
C ILE A 177 -15.17 -11.55 -5.44
N LEU A 178 -14.95 -11.23 -6.71
CA LEU A 178 -15.75 -11.76 -7.82
C LEU A 178 -15.65 -13.29 -7.92
N ASP A 179 -14.43 -13.83 -7.82
CA ASP A 179 -14.20 -15.28 -7.83
C ASP A 179 -14.83 -15.96 -6.60
N GLY A 180 -14.78 -15.29 -5.44
CA GLY A 180 -15.47 -15.74 -4.24
C GLY A 180 -16.98 -15.87 -4.43
N TYR A 181 -17.61 -14.90 -5.11
CA TYR A 181 -19.04 -14.98 -5.45
C TYR A 181 -19.34 -16.11 -6.43
N LYS A 182 -18.56 -16.25 -7.49
CA LYS A 182 -18.73 -17.35 -8.47
C LYS A 182 -18.63 -18.72 -7.81
N SER A 183 -17.58 -18.91 -6.99
CA SER A 183 -17.35 -20.16 -6.26
C SER A 183 -18.49 -20.46 -5.27
N LEU A 184 -18.99 -19.42 -4.59
CA LEU A 184 -20.10 -19.55 -3.64
C LEU A 184 -21.39 -20.00 -4.34
N MET A 185 -21.68 -19.42 -5.51
CA MET A 185 -22.87 -19.79 -6.30
C MET A 185 -22.77 -21.20 -6.87
N ASN A 186 -21.60 -21.56 -7.41
CA ASN A 186 -21.39 -22.91 -7.93
C ASN A 186 -21.56 -23.96 -6.82
N ALA A 187 -21.03 -23.70 -5.62
CA ALA A 187 -21.19 -24.60 -4.47
C ALA A 187 -22.65 -24.73 -4.01
N PHE A 188 -23.43 -23.66 -4.09
CA PHE A 188 -24.87 -23.68 -3.76
C PHE A 188 -25.67 -24.45 -4.80
N LEU A 189 -25.45 -24.20 -6.10
CA LEU A 189 -26.12 -24.92 -7.20
C LEU A 189 -25.79 -26.41 -7.22
N ALA A 190 -24.56 -26.77 -6.77
CA ALA A 190 -24.16 -28.16 -6.63
C ALA A 190 -24.66 -28.84 -5.33
N GLY A 191 -25.49 -28.16 -4.52
CA GLY A 191 -26.00 -28.70 -3.25
C GLY A 191 -24.93 -28.88 -2.15
N GLN A 192 -23.75 -28.31 -2.30
CA GLN A 192 -22.63 -28.46 -1.34
C GLN A 192 -22.77 -27.57 -0.11
N ILE A 193 -23.61 -26.56 -0.16
CA ILE A 193 -23.85 -25.63 0.94
C ILE A 193 -25.34 -25.35 1.11
N GLU A 194 -25.77 -25.18 2.35
CA GLU A 194 -27.14 -24.83 2.70
C GLU A 194 -27.42 -23.33 2.50
N LYS A 195 -28.71 -22.98 2.33
CA LYS A 195 -29.16 -21.59 2.18
C LYS A 195 -28.67 -20.68 3.31
N LYS A 196 -28.62 -21.14 4.56
CA LYS A 196 -28.11 -20.37 5.71
C LYS A 196 -26.62 -20.03 5.54
N GLN A 197 -25.82 -21.00 5.11
CA GLN A 197 -24.38 -20.81 4.84
C GLN A 197 -24.13 -19.89 3.64
N LEU A 198 -24.99 -19.97 2.59
CA LEU A 198 -24.97 -19.08 1.46
C LEU A 198 -25.12 -17.63 1.91
N ILE A 199 -26.17 -17.32 2.68
CA ILE A 199 -26.47 -15.96 3.18
C ILE A 199 -25.31 -15.42 4.02
N GLU A 200 -24.74 -16.23 4.92
CA GLU A 200 -23.62 -15.80 5.76
C GLU A 200 -22.37 -15.48 4.95
N LYS A 201 -22.00 -16.35 4.01
CA LYS A 201 -20.83 -16.17 3.15
C LYS A 201 -21.01 -14.98 2.19
N GLU A 202 -22.22 -14.81 1.64
CA GLU A 202 -22.58 -13.66 0.79
C GLU A 202 -22.43 -12.35 1.58
N ARG A 203 -22.92 -12.29 2.81
CA ARG A 203 -22.77 -11.12 3.68
C ARG A 203 -21.30 -10.74 3.91
N ARG A 204 -20.44 -11.74 4.14
CA ARG A 204 -18.98 -11.51 4.30
C ARG A 204 -18.36 -10.92 3.02
N LEU A 205 -18.66 -11.49 1.86
CA LEU A 205 -18.18 -10.97 0.57
C LEU A 205 -18.69 -9.56 0.30
N TYR A 206 -19.95 -9.27 0.65
CA TYR A 206 -20.54 -7.94 0.52
C TYR A 206 -19.84 -6.90 1.43
N ASP A 207 -19.49 -7.27 2.65
CA ASP A 207 -18.74 -6.38 3.55
C ASP A 207 -17.31 -6.15 3.05
N GLU A 208 -16.66 -7.16 2.48
CA GLU A 208 -15.35 -6.99 1.80
C GLU A 208 -15.47 -6.05 0.60
N PHE A 209 -16.53 -6.17 -0.19
CA PHE A 209 -16.81 -5.28 -1.32
C PHE A 209 -17.03 -3.83 -0.86
N LYS A 210 -17.84 -3.59 0.18
CA LYS A 210 -18.05 -2.25 0.75
C LYS A 210 -16.72 -1.61 1.16
N HIS A 211 -15.85 -2.37 1.80
CA HIS A 211 -14.53 -1.90 2.18
C HIS A 211 -13.65 -1.58 0.98
N LEU A 212 -13.64 -2.45 -0.02
CA LEU A 212 -12.88 -2.22 -1.25
C LEU A 212 -13.35 -0.95 -1.96
N ARG A 213 -14.67 -0.74 -2.06
CA ARG A 213 -15.24 0.45 -2.67
C ARG A 213 -14.86 1.73 -1.91
N ARG A 214 -14.86 1.71 -0.58
CA ARG A 214 -14.40 2.86 0.24
C ARG A 214 -12.94 3.19 -0.02
N LEU A 215 -12.08 2.18 -0.12
CA LEU A 215 -10.67 2.36 -0.48
C LEU A 215 -10.51 2.91 -1.90
N ALA A 216 -11.26 2.39 -2.88
CA ALA A 216 -11.23 2.88 -4.26
C ALA A 216 -11.62 4.35 -4.34
N ILE A 217 -12.72 4.77 -3.69
CA ILE A 217 -13.16 6.17 -3.61
C ILE A 217 -12.08 7.05 -2.97
N TYR A 218 -11.43 6.57 -1.90
CA TYR A 218 -10.37 7.31 -1.24
C TYR A 218 -9.16 7.51 -2.15
N TYR A 219 -8.69 6.43 -2.78
CA TYR A 219 -7.57 6.50 -3.72
C TYR A 219 -7.87 7.34 -4.94
N GLU A 220 -9.09 7.28 -5.48
CA GLU A 220 -9.53 8.10 -6.60
C GLU A 220 -9.44 9.60 -6.27
N LYS A 221 -9.86 9.99 -5.08
CA LYS A 221 -9.72 11.36 -4.59
C LYS A 221 -8.27 11.77 -4.38
N TRP A 222 -7.45 10.85 -3.86
CA TRP A 222 -6.04 11.13 -3.55
C TRP A 222 -5.14 11.09 -4.78
N LEU A 223 -5.33 10.10 -5.66
CA LEU A 223 -4.43 9.83 -6.79
C LEU A 223 -5.02 10.28 -8.14
N LYS A 224 -6.26 10.80 -8.15
CA LYS A 224 -6.99 11.21 -9.36
C LYS A 224 -7.04 10.11 -10.43
N THR A 225 -7.30 8.89 -10.01
CA THR A 225 -7.36 7.70 -10.88
C THR A 225 -8.75 7.10 -10.85
N ASP A 226 -9.25 6.59 -11.98
CA ASP A 226 -10.56 5.92 -12.09
C ASP A 226 -10.50 4.49 -11.50
N LEU A 227 -10.57 4.39 -10.18
CA LEU A 227 -10.53 3.13 -9.45
C LEU A 227 -11.91 2.61 -9.04
N VAL A 228 -12.89 3.48 -8.93
CA VAL A 228 -14.26 3.09 -8.57
C VAL A 228 -14.85 2.21 -9.68
N ARG A 229 -14.53 2.50 -10.94
CA ARG A 229 -14.95 1.69 -12.10
C ARG A 229 -14.54 0.23 -11.99
N GLU A 230 -13.36 -0.07 -11.46
CA GLU A 230 -12.91 -1.45 -11.23
C GLU A 230 -13.79 -2.18 -10.20
N THR A 231 -14.36 -1.47 -9.25
CA THR A 231 -15.27 -2.05 -8.25
C THR A 231 -16.69 -2.26 -8.79
N MET A 232 -17.10 -1.54 -9.84
CA MET A 232 -18.44 -1.68 -10.44
C MET A 232 -18.63 -3.03 -11.13
N LYS A 233 -17.57 -3.62 -11.66
CA LYS A 233 -17.62 -4.99 -12.23
C LYS A 233 -18.07 -6.02 -11.19
N VAL A 234 -17.56 -5.88 -9.96
CA VAL A 234 -17.96 -6.75 -8.83
C VAL A 234 -19.43 -6.52 -8.48
N TYR A 235 -19.83 -5.26 -8.37
CA TYR A 235 -21.23 -4.91 -8.06
C TYR A 235 -22.22 -5.46 -9.08
N SER A 236 -21.91 -5.35 -10.37
CA SER A 236 -22.75 -5.88 -11.45
C SER A 236 -22.88 -7.41 -11.39
N ALA A 237 -21.80 -8.11 -11.05
CA ALA A 237 -21.84 -9.56 -10.86
C ALA A 237 -22.68 -9.97 -9.64
N MET A 238 -22.55 -9.24 -8.52
CA MET A 238 -23.33 -9.48 -7.31
C MET A 238 -24.84 -9.30 -7.54
N ARG A 239 -25.25 -8.31 -8.37
CA ARG A 239 -26.66 -8.09 -8.69
C ARG A 239 -27.27 -9.21 -9.53
N LYS A 240 -26.46 -9.87 -10.38
CA LYS A 240 -26.92 -11.01 -11.20
C LYS A 240 -27.13 -12.28 -10.37
N VAL A 241 -26.59 -12.32 -9.15
CA VAL A 241 -26.62 -13.47 -8.24
C VAL A 241 -27.75 -13.35 -7.21
N LYS A 242 -28.44 -12.21 -7.11
CA LYS A 242 -29.63 -12.09 -6.26
C LYS A 242 -30.72 -13.01 -6.78
N ILE A 243 -30.86 -14.15 -6.12
CA ILE A 243 -32.00 -15.08 -6.19
C ILE A 243 -33.08 -14.56 -5.26
#